data_f2b291648257f9df932b5cc9ca00452d
#
_entry.id   f2b291648257f9df932b5cc9ca00452d
#
_cell.length_a   1.000
_cell.length_b   1.000
_cell.length_c   1.000
_cell.angle_alpha   90.00
_cell.angle_beta   90.00
_cell.angle_gamma   90.00
#
_symmetry.space_group_name_H-M   'P 1'
#
loop_
_entity.id
_entity.type
_entity.pdbx_description
1 polymer ?
#
loop_
_entity_poly.entity_id
_entity_poly.type
_entity_poly.pdbx_seq_one_letter_code
_entity_poly.pdbx_strand_id
1 'polypeptide(L)' 'MENTGAAILAGLATMLAAAAVVATLVWLAYRAADRT' A
#
# COMPACT_ATOMS: atom_id res chain seq x y z
N MET A 1 -14.35 3.30 23.33
CA MET A 1 -15.46 3.28 22.38
C MET A 1 -15.27 4.23 21.24
N GLU A 2 -14.89 5.46 21.54
CA GLU A 2 -14.69 6.46 20.50
C GLU A 2 -13.53 6.15 19.60
N ASN A 3 -12.60 5.34 20.06
CA ASN A 3 -11.41 5.02 19.27
C ASN A 3 -11.61 3.89 18.28
N THR A 4 -12.79 3.26 18.31
CA THR A 4 -13.06 2.13 17.42
C THR A 4 -13.03 2.57 15.96
N GLY A 5 -13.70 3.67 15.64
CA GLY A 5 -13.72 4.18 14.29
C GLY A 5 -12.33 4.64 13.84
N ALA A 6 -11.60 5.30 14.74
CA ALA A 6 -10.24 5.75 14.43
C ALA A 6 -9.30 4.57 14.19
N ALA A 7 -9.44 3.51 14.98
CA ALA A 7 -8.63 2.31 14.80
C ALA A 7 -8.90 1.63 13.47
N ILE A 8 -10.18 1.56 13.06
CA ILE A 8 -10.55 0.98 11.78
C ILE A 8 -9.99 1.81 10.65
N LEU A 9 -10.12 3.13 10.73
CA LEU A 9 -9.59 4.02 9.71
C LEU A 9 -8.07 3.91 9.61
N ALA A 10 -7.39 3.85 10.74
CA ALA A 10 -5.93 3.70 10.75
C ALA A 10 -5.51 2.38 10.11
N GLY A 11 -6.23 1.30 10.40
CA GLY A 11 -5.96 0.00 9.81
C GLY A 11 -6.15 0.01 8.31
N LEU A 12 -7.25 0.61 7.84
CA LEU A 12 -7.51 0.71 6.41
C LEU A 12 -6.47 1.58 5.71
N ALA A 13 -6.10 2.69 6.32
CA ALA A 13 -5.08 3.56 5.75
C ALA A 13 -3.74 2.85 5.65
N THR A 14 -3.38 2.07 6.67
CA THR A 14 -2.15 1.29 6.66
C THR A 14 -2.16 0.26 5.55
N MET A 15 -3.28 -0.44 5.38
CA MET A 15 -3.41 -1.43 4.31
C MET A 15 -3.30 -0.81 2.94
N LEU A 16 -3.93 0.34 2.74
CA LEU A 16 -3.85 1.05 1.47
C LEU A 16 -2.42 1.50 1.19
N ALA A 17 -1.72 2.01 2.20
CA ALA A 17 -0.34 2.42 2.05
C ALA A 17 0.55 1.24 1.68
N ALA A 18 0.38 0.11 2.35
CA ALA A 18 1.15 -1.08 2.05
C ALA A 18 0.88 -1.57 0.64
N ALA A 19 -0.38 -1.58 0.23
CA ALA A 19 -0.74 -1.99 -1.12
C ALA A 19 -0.12 -1.07 -2.17
N ALA A 20 -0.12 0.24 -1.91
CA ALA A 20 0.47 1.20 -2.82
C ALA A 20 1.97 0.99 -2.96
N VAL A 21 2.66 0.71 -1.85
CA VAL A 21 4.11 0.44 -1.88
C VAL A 21 4.40 -0.82 -2.68
N VAL A 22 3.67 -1.89 -2.43
CA VAL A 22 3.86 -3.14 -3.15
C VAL A 22 3.59 -2.96 -4.63
N ALA A 23 2.50 -2.29 -4.98
CA ALA A 23 2.15 -2.03 -6.38
C ALA A 23 3.24 -1.23 -7.07
N THR A 24 3.78 -0.22 -6.41
CA THR A 24 4.85 0.60 -6.96
C THR A 24 6.11 -0.23 -7.21
N LEU A 25 6.48 -1.08 -6.25
CA LEU A 25 7.64 -1.94 -6.39
C LEU A 25 7.48 -2.92 -7.54
N VAL A 26 6.32 -3.54 -7.66
CA VAL A 26 6.04 -4.46 -8.76
C VAL A 26 6.11 -3.73 -10.10
N TRP A 27 5.53 -2.55 -10.18
CA TRP A 27 5.56 -1.75 -11.40
C TRP A 27 6.99 -1.40 -11.80
N LEU A 28 7.79 -0.98 -10.82
CA LEU A 28 9.20 -0.66 -11.09
C LEU A 28 9.98 -1.89 -11.53
N ALA A 29 9.69 -3.04 -10.96
CA ALA A 29 10.35 -4.28 -11.33
C ALA A 29 10.04 -4.64 -12.79
N TYR A 30 8.78 -4.54 -13.19
CA TYR A 30 8.40 -4.80 -14.58
C TYR A 30 9.04 -3.81 -15.54
N ARG A 31 9.08 -2.56 -15.15
CA ARG A 31 9.68 -1.52 -15.97
C ARG A 31 11.18 -1.76 -16.14
N ALA A 32 11.85 -2.16 -15.09
CA ALA A 32 13.28 -2.44 -15.14
C ALA A 32 13.55 -3.66 -16.03
N ALA A 33 12.73 -4.69 -15.89
CA ALA A 33 12.88 -5.89 -16.71
C ALA A 33 12.64 -5.60 -18.19
N ASP A 34 11.69 -4.72 -18.48
CA ASP A 34 11.38 -4.36 -19.86
C ASP A 34 12.55 -3.62 -20.52
N ARG A 35 13.32 -2.91 -19.71
CA ARG A 35 14.49 -2.19 -20.23
C ARG A 35 15.66 -3.08 -20.56
N THR A 36 15.74 -4.19 -19.89
CA THR A 36 16.84 -5.12 -20.09
C THR A 36 16.62 -5.96 -21.33
#